data_0160b0eef8a52357565bf9aa9e5162d9
#
_entry.id   0160b0eef8a52357565bf9aa9e5162d9
#
_cell.length_a   1.000
_cell.length_b   1.000
_cell.length_c   1.000
_cell.angle_alpha   90.00
_cell.angle_beta   90.00
_cell.angle_gamma   90.00
#
_symmetry.space_group_name_H-M   'P 1'
#
loop_
_entity.id
_entity.type
_entity.pdbx_description
1 polymer ?
#
loop_
_entity_poly.entity_id
_entity_poly.type
_entity_poly.pdbx_seq_one_letter_code
_entity_poly.pdbx_strand_id
1 'polypeptide(L)'
;ARLFEIVSYSILKFYYHDQTIIWGYEMDKLNTENLKLYKTGRTNANDGGIDFVMKPLGRFFQVTETIDFKKYFLDIDKIQKYPITFVIKSDEDVEPLKNKIRDKANRTYSIKAIVEKYMDCIEEVINIPILNIRFSEAVKQGYLNKILDEIVLQSKVEFNYSEKKKKKMLSKKTKYGIK
;
A
#
# COMPACT_ATOMS: atom_id res chain seq x y z
N ALA A 1 6.47 -2.86 9.87
CA ALA A 1 5.31 -2.86 9.00
C ALA A 1 4.72 -1.47 8.82
N ARG A 2 4.27 -0.81 9.87
CA ARG A 2 3.57 0.49 9.81
C ARG A 2 4.33 1.60 9.06
N LEU A 3 5.62 1.75 9.31
CA LEU A 3 6.41 2.80 8.65
C LEU A 3 6.56 2.53 7.15
N PHE A 4 6.79 1.28 6.76
CA PHE A 4 6.90 0.91 5.35
C PHE A 4 5.59 1.16 4.60
N GLU A 5 4.45 0.86 5.20
CA GLU A 5 3.12 1.15 4.65
C GLU A 5 2.92 2.67 4.44
N ILE A 6 3.26 3.49 5.47
CA ILE A 6 3.12 4.95 5.39
C ILE A 6 4.00 5.53 4.27
N VAL A 7 5.26 5.11 4.19
CA VAL A 7 6.20 5.57 3.17
C VAL A 7 5.75 5.15 1.78
N SER A 8 5.36 3.88 1.62
CA SER A 8 4.87 3.35 0.34
C SER A 8 3.62 4.10 -0.13
N TYR A 9 2.65 4.34 0.77
CA TYR A 9 1.47 5.14 0.48
C TYR A 9 1.83 6.53 -0.02
N SER A 10 2.69 7.24 0.72
CA SER A 10 3.05 8.62 0.42
C SER A 10 3.76 8.76 -0.93
N ILE A 11 4.66 7.83 -1.24
CA ILE A 11 5.35 7.79 -2.54
C ILE A 11 4.35 7.51 -3.67
N LEU A 12 3.56 6.45 -3.56
CA LEU A 12 2.63 6.02 -4.61
C LEU A 12 1.51 7.04 -4.83
N LYS A 13 1.02 7.71 -3.78
CA LYS A 13 0.02 8.78 -3.88
C LYS A 13 0.48 9.88 -4.84
N PHE A 14 1.72 10.33 -4.72
CA PHE A 14 2.24 11.41 -5.55
C PHE A 14 2.84 10.92 -6.87
N TYR A 15 3.29 9.68 -6.96
CA TYR A 15 3.66 9.07 -8.22
C TYR A 15 2.49 8.99 -9.20
N TYR A 16 1.29 8.65 -8.72
CA TYR A 16 0.10 8.57 -9.55
C TYR A 16 -0.65 9.89 -9.72
N HIS A 17 -0.30 10.93 -8.95
CA HIS A 17 -1.08 12.16 -8.82
C HIS A 17 -1.41 12.87 -10.14
N ASP A 18 -0.45 12.92 -11.07
CA ASP A 18 -0.60 13.60 -12.36
C ASP A 18 -1.01 12.65 -13.50
N GLN A 19 -1.15 11.37 -13.20
CA GLN A 19 -1.61 10.40 -14.20
C GLN A 19 -3.12 10.53 -14.37
N THR A 20 -3.57 10.66 -15.61
CA THR A 20 -4.98 10.79 -15.95
C THR A 20 -5.47 9.57 -16.68
N ILE A 21 -6.75 9.26 -16.50
CA ILE A 21 -7.46 8.28 -17.30
C ILE A 21 -8.69 8.91 -17.92
N ILE A 22 -9.11 8.34 -19.04
CA ILE A 22 -10.38 8.65 -19.69
C ILE A 22 -11.29 7.44 -19.46
N TRP A 23 -12.48 7.67 -18.91
CA TRP A 23 -13.42 6.60 -18.61
C TRP A 23 -14.87 7.08 -18.77
N GLY A 24 -15.79 6.15 -19.00
CA GLY A 24 -17.21 6.42 -19.13
C GLY A 24 -17.98 5.16 -19.44
N TYR A 25 -19.29 5.21 -19.30
CA TYR A 25 -20.19 4.11 -19.67
C TYR A 25 -20.59 4.14 -21.13
N GLU A 26 -20.49 5.30 -21.78
CA GLU A 26 -20.87 5.52 -23.18
C GLU A 26 -19.74 6.30 -23.88
N MET A 27 -19.48 6.01 -25.15
CA MET A 27 -18.37 6.60 -25.92
C MET A 27 -18.49 8.12 -26.11
N ASP A 28 -19.69 8.67 -26.06
CA ASP A 28 -19.99 10.09 -26.17
C ASP A 28 -20.04 10.82 -24.81
N LYS A 29 -19.90 10.08 -23.70
CA LYS A 29 -19.94 10.61 -22.32
C LYS A 29 -18.70 10.19 -21.53
N LEU A 30 -17.53 10.57 -22.04
CA LEU A 30 -16.26 10.27 -21.42
C LEU A 30 -15.84 11.35 -20.41
N ASN A 31 -15.29 10.92 -19.29
CA ASN A 31 -14.71 11.77 -18.25
C ASN A 31 -13.18 11.62 -18.27
N THR A 32 -12.49 12.72 -18.04
CA THR A 32 -11.04 12.71 -17.78
C THR A 32 -10.83 12.97 -16.28
N GLU A 33 -10.13 12.09 -15.61
CA GLU A 33 -9.91 12.18 -14.16
C GLU A 33 -8.49 11.77 -13.79
N ASN A 34 -7.89 12.46 -12.82
CA ASN A 34 -6.60 12.07 -12.26
C ASN A 34 -6.74 10.85 -11.35
N LEU A 35 -5.73 9.99 -11.36
CA LEU A 35 -5.66 8.88 -10.42
C LEU A 35 -5.47 9.40 -8.99
N LYS A 36 -6.24 8.85 -8.06
CA LYS A 36 -6.18 9.20 -6.63
C LYS A 36 -6.05 7.94 -5.79
N LEU A 37 -5.02 7.88 -4.98
CA LEU A 37 -4.79 6.79 -4.05
C LEU A 37 -5.33 7.15 -2.66
N TYR A 38 -6.07 6.23 -2.06
CA TYR A 38 -6.67 6.38 -0.73
C TYR A 38 -6.23 5.22 0.17
N LYS A 39 -5.96 5.51 1.44
CA LYS A 39 -5.86 4.47 2.47
C LYS A 39 -7.26 3.97 2.84
N THR A 40 -7.40 2.66 3.02
CA THR A 40 -8.68 2.04 3.40
C THR A 40 -8.95 2.12 4.90
N GLY A 41 -7.91 2.28 5.71
CA GLY A 41 -8.02 2.38 7.16
C GLY A 41 -6.70 2.70 7.84
N ARG A 42 -6.66 2.50 9.16
CA ARG A 42 -5.40 2.52 9.93
C ARG A 42 -4.71 1.16 9.80
N THR A 43 -3.39 1.15 9.87
CA THR A 43 -2.60 -0.09 9.89
C THR A 43 -3.14 -1.05 10.95
N ASN A 44 -3.33 -2.32 10.59
CA ASN A 44 -3.96 -3.38 11.39
C ASN A 44 -5.46 -3.20 11.67
N ALA A 45 -6.16 -2.32 10.96
CA ALA A 45 -7.60 -2.34 10.94
C ALA A 45 -8.10 -3.63 10.26
N ASN A 46 -9.31 -4.05 10.61
CA ASN A 46 -9.93 -5.21 9.96
C ASN A 46 -10.56 -4.78 8.62
N ASP A 47 -9.70 -4.39 7.67
CA ASP A 47 -10.03 -3.78 6.38
C ASP A 47 -10.13 -4.78 5.21
N GLY A 48 -10.21 -6.07 5.54
CA GLY A 48 -10.30 -7.12 4.53
C GLY A 48 -9.00 -7.39 3.78
N GLY A 49 -7.84 -6.89 4.27
CA GLY A 49 -6.54 -7.14 3.65
C GLY A 49 -6.22 -6.21 2.48
N ILE A 50 -6.80 -5.01 2.46
CA ILE A 50 -6.53 -3.95 1.49
C ILE A 50 -6.02 -2.74 2.23
N ASP A 51 -4.79 -2.29 1.92
CA ASP A 51 -4.21 -1.10 2.54
C ASP A 51 -4.55 0.18 1.76
N PHE A 52 -4.56 0.10 0.43
CA PHE A 52 -4.90 1.25 -0.43
C PHE A 52 -5.86 0.85 -1.55
N VAL A 53 -6.64 1.83 -2.02
CA VAL A 53 -7.48 1.71 -3.20
C VAL A 53 -7.29 2.93 -4.11
N MET A 54 -7.25 2.71 -5.40
CA MET A 54 -7.08 3.75 -6.41
C MET A 54 -8.38 4.04 -7.13
N LYS A 55 -8.83 5.30 -7.04
CA LYS A 55 -9.94 5.81 -7.82
C LYS A 55 -9.44 6.42 -9.14
N PRO A 56 -10.15 6.31 -10.26
CA PRO A 56 -11.44 5.64 -10.45
C PRO A 56 -11.30 4.17 -10.89
N LEU A 57 -10.08 3.63 -11.02
CA LEU A 57 -9.83 2.28 -11.57
C LEU A 57 -10.30 1.13 -10.66
N GLY A 58 -10.55 1.38 -9.37
CA GLY A 58 -10.82 0.31 -8.41
C GLY A 58 -9.64 -0.64 -8.23
N ARG A 59 -8.41 -0.14 -8.34
CA ARG A 59 -7.19 -0.93 -8.18
C ARG A 59 -6.83 -1.04 -6.70
N PHE A 60 -6.56 -2.24 -6.24
CA PHE A 60 -6.27 -2.55 -4.84
C PHE A 60 -4.79 -2.79 -4.61
N PHE A 61 -4.31 -2.37 -3.42
CA PHE A 61 -2.92 -2.51 -3.00
C PHE A 61 -2.85 -3.09 -1.59
N GLN A 62 -1.97 -4.06 -1.40
CA GLN A 62 -1.63 -4.63 -0.11
C GLN A 62 -0.14 -4.51 0.15
N VAL A 63 0.22 -3.95 1.31
CA VAL A 63 1.62 -3.78 1.73
C VAL A 63 2.04 -4.94 2.62
N THR A 64 3.21 -5.52 2.36
CA THR A 64 3.71 -6.64 3.15
C THR A 64 5.22 -6.57 3.33
N GLU A 65 5.70 -6.97 4.52
CA GLU A 65 7.13 -7.11 4.81
C GLU A 65 7.61 -8.56 4.74
N THR A 66 6.70 -9.50 4.53
CA THR A 66 7.02 -10.94 4.52
C THR A 66 6.69 -11.57 3.18
N ILE A 67 7.49 -12.57 2.78
CA ILE A 67 7.22 -13.41 1.60
C ILE A 67 6.52 -14.68 2.10
N ASP A 68 5.24 -14.54 2.43
CA ASP A 68 4.36 -15.63 2.86
C ASP A 68 3.18 -15.79 1.90
N PHE A 69 3.26 -16.81 1.03
CA PHE A 69 2.21 -17.08 0.03
C PHE A 69 0.84 -17.36 0.67
N LYS A 70 0.79 -17.94 1.87
CA LYS A 70 -0.48 -18.20 2.57
C LYS A 70 -1.20 -16.91 2.89
N LYS A 71 -0.44 -15.90 3.33
CA LYS A 71 -0.97 -14.56 3.58
C LYS A 71 -1.46 -13.92 2.28
N TYR A 72 -0.70 -14.01 1.20
CA TYR A 72 -1.10 -13.43 -0.09
C TYR A 72 -2.37 -14.08 -0.64
N PHE A 73 -2.46 -15.40 -0.58
CA PHE A 73 -3.65 -16.12 -1.04
C PHE A 73 -4.87 -15.81 -0.16
N LEU A 74 -4.67 -15.66 1.16
CA LEU A 74 -5.73 -15.23 2.07
C LEU A 74 -6.22 -13.80 1.74
N ASP A 75 -5.31 -12.88 1.46
CA ASP A 75 -5.67 -11.50 1.08
C ASP A 75 -6.40 -11.46 -0.28
N ILE A 76 -5.99 -12.28 -1.24
CA ILE A 76 -6.69 -12.47 -2.53
C ILE A 76 -8.11 -13.04 -2.31
N ASP A 77 -8.28 -14.03 -1.43
CA ASP A 77 -9.60 -14.60 -1.12
C ASP A 77 -10.53 -13.59 -0.46
N LYS A 78 -10.02 -12.73 0.43
CA LYS A 78 -10.81 -11.68 1.09
C LYS A 78 -11.45 -10.72 0.10
N ILE A 79 -10.81 -10.46 -1.03
CA ILE A 79 -11.32 -9.62 -2.11
C ILE A 79 -11.96 -10.42 -3.25
N GLN A 80 -12.37 -11.67 -2.98
CA GLN A 80 -13.04 -12.54 -3.96
C GLN A 80 -12.24 -12.76 -5.24
N LYS A 81 -10.91 -12.89 -5.11
CA LYS A 81 -9.95 -13.07 -6.23
C LYS A 81 -9.93 -11.90 -7.23
N TYR A 82 -10.30 -10.71 -6.80
CA TYR A 82 -10.10 -9.50 -7.59
C TYR A 82 -8.59 -9.23 -7.75
N PRO A 83 -8.12 -8.70 -8.91
CA PRO A 83 -6.72 -8.39 -9.11
C PRO A 83 -6.16 -7.41 -8.06
N ILE A 84 -4.96 -7.69 -7.55
CA ILE A 84 -4.33 -6.92 -6.47
C ILE A 84 -2.86 -6.64 -6.77
N THR A 85 -2.40 -5.46 -6.41
CA THR A 85 -0.98 -5.09 -6.41
C THR A 85 -0.39 -5.32 -5.02
N PHE A 86 0.69 -6.08 -4.92
CA PHE A 86 1.45 -6.23 -3.68
C PHE A 86 2.64 -5.28 -3.65
N VAL A 87 2.74 -4.50 -2.56
CA VAL A 87 3.92 -3.69 -2.24
C VAL A 87 4.76 -4.45 -1.22
N ILE A 88 5.90 -4.99 -1.65
CA ILE A 88 6.68 -5.94 -0.85
C ILE A 88 7.99 -5.29 -0.40
N LYS A 89 8.27 -5.34 0.90
CA LYS A 89 9.53 -4.87 1.48
C LYS A 89 10.65 -5.88 1.18
N SER A 90 11.14 -5.86 -0.04
CA SER A 90 12.23 -6.72 -0.51
C SER A 90 13.05 -6.00 -1.57
N ASP A 91 14.35 -6.23 -1.55
CA ASP A 91 15.29 -5.76 -2.59
C ASP A 91 15.42 -6.77 -3.74
N GLU A 92 14.80 -7.94 -3.65
CA GLU A 92 14.81 -8.96 -4.68
C GLU A 92 14.02 -8.52 -5.92
N ASP A 93 14.47 -8.95 -7.11
CA ASP A 93 13.75 -8.74 -8.36
C ASP A 93 12.37 -9.40 -8.34
N VAL A 94 11.44 -8.82 -9.10
CA VAL A 94 10.02 -9.20 -9.10
C VAL A 94 9.80 -10.64 -9.54
N GLU A 95 10.46 -11.08 -10.62
CA GLU A 95 10.26 -12.44 -11.14
C GLU A 95 10.78 -13.52 -10.18
N PRO A 96 11.99 -13.41 -9.59
CA PRO A 96 12.39 -14.29 -8.50
C PRO A 96 11.43 -14.30 -7.31
N LEU A 97 10.86 -13.14 -6.89
CA LEU A 97 9.87 -13.07 -5.83
C LEU A 97 8.60 -13.84 -6.16
N LYS A 98 8.04 -13.61 -7.35
CA LYS A 98 6.85 -14.34 -7.84
C LYS A 98 7.10 -15.85 -7.91
N ASN A 99 8.26 -16.25 -8.42
CA ASN A 99 8.63 -17.66 -8.51
C ASN A 99 8.75 -18.31 -7.13
N LYS A 100 9.34 -17.62 -6.14
CA LYS A 100 9.38 -18.11 -4.74
C LYS A 100 8.00 -18.31 -4.15
N ILE A 101 7.05 -17.40 -4.41
CA ILE A 101 5.66 -17.52 -3.96
C ILE A 101 5.01 -18.74 -4.61
N ARG A 102 5.14 -18.88 -5.93
CA ARG A 102 4.60 -19.99 -6.72
C ARG A 102 5.17 -21.34 -6.28
N ASP A 103 6.48 -21.45 -6.12
CA ASP A 103 7.15 -22.70 -5.73
C ASP A 103 6.74 -23.15 -4.33
N LYS A 104 6.68 -22.21 -3.37
CA LYS A 104 6.21 -22.52 -2.02
C LYS A 104 4.75 -22.97 -2.02
N ALA A 105 3.90 -22.32 -2.82
CA ALA A 105 2.50 -22.69 -2.95
C ALA A 105 2.34 -24.08 -3.59
N ASN A 106 3.08 -24.38 -4.66
CA ASN A 106 3.07 -25.68 -5.34
C ASN A 106 3.56 -26.85 -4.47
N ARG A 107 4.39 -26.57 -3.47
CA ARG A 107 4.78 -27.59 -2.46
C ARG A 107 3.69 -27.86 -1.44
N THR A 108 2.77 -26.94 -1.25
CA THR A 108 1.70 -27.04 -0.25
C THR A 108 0.38 -27.51 -0.85
N TYR A 109 0.06 -27.05 -2.03
CA TYR A 109 -1.18 -27.41 -2.74
C TYR A 109 -0.89 -28.45 -3.82
N SER A 110 -1.66 -29.55 -3.78
CA SER A 110 -1.51 -30.65 -4.75
C SER A 110 -1.98 -30.28 -6.16
N ILE A 111 -2.84 -29.26 -6.31
CA ILE A 111 -3.44 -28.88 -7.58
C ILE A 111 -2.79 -27.59 -8.08
N LYS A 112 -1.84 -27.72 -9.02
CA LYS A 112 -1.12 -26.59 -9.63
C LYS A 112 -2.03 -25.54 -10.26
N ALA A 113 -3.12 -25.96 -10.90
CA ALA A 113 -4.08 -25.05 -11.52
C ALA A 113 -4.74 -24.07 -10.52
N ILE A 114 -4.87 -24.48 -9.25
CA ILE A 114 -5.35 -23.60 -8.19
C ILE A 114 -4.30 -22.52 -7.88
N VAL A 115 -3.03 -22.92 -7.77
CA VAL A 115 -1.92 -22.00 -7.51
C VAL A 115 -1.83 -20.95 -8.61
N GLU A 116 -1.90 -21.35 -9.89
CA GLU A 116 -1.84 -20.41 -11.01
C GLU A 116 -3.02 -19.41 -10.99
N LYS A 117 -4.23 -19.84 -10.63
CA LYS A 117 -5.37 -18.90 -10.45
C LYS A 117 -5.10 -17.81 -9.40
N TYR A 118 -4.40 -18.14 -8.31
CA TYR A 118 -4.00 -17.13 -7.33
C TYR A 118 -2.87 -16.24 -7.85
N MET A 119 -1.91 -16.83 -8.56
CA MET A 119 -0.81 -16.06 -9.15
C MET A 119 -1.32 -15.06 -10.21
N ASP A 120 -2.33 -15.44 -10.99
CA ASP A 120 -2.97 -14.57 -11.99
C ASP A 120 -3.71 -13.39 -11.36
N CYS A 121 -4.11 -13.48 -10.09
CA CYS A 121 -4.68 -12.35 -9.34
C CYS A 121 -3.63 -11.31 -8.94
N ILE A 122 -2.33 -11.64 -9.00
CA ILE A 122 -1.26 -10.68 -8.70
C ILE A 122 -1.03 -9.79 -9.92
N GLU A 123 -1.70 -8.65 -9.94
CA GLU A 123 -1.63 -7.69 -11.05
C GLU A 123 -0.24 -7.08 -11.19
N GLU A 124 0.34 -6.66 -10.06
CA GLU A 124 1.69 -6.09 -10.00
C GLU A 124 2.35 -6.41 -8.67
N VAL A 125 3.69 -6.50 -8.70
CA VAL A 125 4.53 -6.52 -7.50
C VAL A 125 5.42 -5.28 -7.54
N ILE A 126 5.33 -4.47 -6.50
CA ILE A 126 6.17 -3.28 -6.27
C ILE A 126 7.14 -3.63 -5.14
N ASN A 127 8.40 -3.87 -5.47
CA ASN A 127 9.48 -4.08 -4.52
C ASN A 127 10.17 -2.75 -4.15
N ILE A 128 11.19 -2.78 -3.28
CA ILE A 128 11.95 -1.57 -2.90
C ILE A 128 12.61 -0.90 -4.11
N PRO A 129 13.28 -1.60 -5.05
CA PRO A 129 13.84 -0.99 -6.26
C PRO A 129 12.80 -0.23 -7.09
N ILE A 130 11.63 -0.84 -7.36
CA ILE A 130 10.55 -0.18 -8.12
C ILE A 130 10.00 1.02 -7.34
N LEU A 131 9.81 0.89 -6.03
CA LEU A 131 9.34 1.99 -5.19
C LEU A 131 10.31 3.17 -5.22
N ASN A 132 11.62 2.92 -5.21
CA ASN A 132 12.66 3.94 -5.34
C ASN A 132 12.64 4.64 -6.70
N ILE A 133 12.42 3.90 -7.79
CA ILE A 133 12.24 4.49 -9.13
C ILE A 133 11.03 5.44 -9.12
N ARG A 134 9.89 5.00 -8.61
CA ARG A 134 8.67 5.81 -8.51
C ARG A 134 8.84 7.04 -7.62
N PHE A 135 9.56 6.88 -6.51
CA PHE A 135 9.96 8.01 -5.66
C PHE A 135 10.79 9.04 -6.44
N SER A 136 11.81 8.57 -7.17
CA SER A 136 12.68 9.45 -7.96
C SER A 136 11.90 10.19 -9.06
N GLU A 137 10.93 9.54 -9.70
CA GLU A 137 10.06 10.16 -10.70
C GLU A 137 9.15 11.22 -10.06
N ALA A 138 8.53 10.93 -8.91
CA ALA A 138 7.72 11.89 -8.18
C ALA A 138 8.54 13.12 -7.69
N VAL A 139 9.79 12.89 -7.28
CA VAL A 139 10.72 13.98 -6.90
C VAL A 139 11.05 14.86 -8.10
N LYS A 140 11.32 14.28 -9.28
CA LYS A 140 11.54 15.05 -10.52
C LYS A 140 10.34 15.89 -10.93
N GLN A 141 9.13 15.45 -10.58
CA GLN A 141 7.88 16.20 -10.78
C GLN A 141 7.65 17.28 -9.71
N GLY A 142 8.54 17.44 -8.74
CA GLY A 142 8.47 18.47 -7.69
C GLY A 142 7.70 18.05 -6.43
N TYR A 143 7.40 16.76 -6.22
CA TYR A 143 6.56 16.30 -5.12
C TYR A 143 7.32 15.94 -3.84
N LEU A 144 8.65 16.16 -3.73
CA LEU A 144 9.42 15.78 -2.55
C LEU A 144 8.80 16.31 -1.24
N ASN A 145 8.53 17.61 -1.16
CA ASN A 145 7.97 18.21 0.06
C ASN A 145 6.57 17.65 0.38
N LYS A 146 5.73 17.44 -0.62
CA LYS A 146 4.40 16.85 -0.43
C LYS A 146 4.46 15.41 0.06
N ILE A 147 5.42 14.62 -0.42
CA ILE A 147 5.66 13.25 0.07
C ILE A 147 6.10 13.29 1.53
N LEU A 148 7.03 14.16 1.90
CA LEU A 148 7.50 14.30 3.29
C LEU A 148 6.38 14.76 4.23
N ASP A 149 5.58 15.75 3.82
CA ASP A 149 4.43 16.23 4.59
C ASP A 149 3.38 15.12 4.79
N GLU A 150 3.13 14.32 3.76
CA GLU A 150 2.20 13.18 3.86
C GLU A 150 2.74 12.11 4.83
N ILE A 151 4.04 11.78 4.77
CA ILE A 151 4.67 10.85 5.71
C ILE A 151 4.50 11.36 7.16
N VAL A 152 4.74 12.65 7.40
CA VAL A 152 4.57 13.26 8.72
C VAL A 152 3.12 13.21 9.17
N LEU A 153 2.18 13.54 8.28
CA LEU A 153 0.74 13.52 8.57
C LEU A 153 0.28 12.10 8.95
N GLN A 154 0.57 11.10 8.10
CA GLN A 154 0.19 9.71 8.34
C GLN A 154 0.85 9.16 9.62
N SER A 155 2.11 9.51 9.88
CA SER A 155 2.81 9.11 11.09
C SER A 155 2.17 9.71 12.36
N LYS A 156 1.72 10.96 12.31
CA LYS A 156 0.98 11.58 13.43
C LYS A 156 -0.32 10.86 13.71
N VAL A 157 -1.07 10.50 12.67
CA VAL A 157 -2.33 9.76 12.78
C VAL A 157 -2.10 8.36 13.33
N GLU A 158 -1.13 7.62 12.77
CA GLU A 158 -0.88 6.22 13.13
C GLU A 158 -0.30 6.07 14.55
N PHE A 159 0.64 6.94 14.93
CA PHE A 159 1.36 6.82 16.19
C PHE A 159 0.83 7.72 17.30
N ASN A 160 -0.24 8.48 17.07
CA ASN A 160 -0.87 9.39 18.03
C ASN A 160 0.13 10.35 18.72
N TYR A 161 1.09 10.89 17.95
CA TYR A 161 2.16 11.74 18.50
C TYR A 161 1.62 12.96 19.27
N SER A 162 0.48 13.52 18.87
CA SER A 162 -0.14 14.67 19.51
C SER A 162 -0.67 14.35 20.92
N GLU A 163 -1.25 13.16 21.11
CA GLU A 163 -1.80 12.73 22.41
C GLU A 163 -0.71 12.31 23.38
N LYS A 164 0.38 11.68 22.88
CA LYS A 164 1.51 11.31 23.73
C LYS A 164 2.23 12.52 24.30
N LYS A 165 2.37 13.62 23.54
CA LYS A 165 2.93 14.89 24.05
C LYS A 165 2.05 15.50 25.11
N LYS A 166 0.73 15.56 24.94
CA LYS A 166 -0.22 16.07 25.94
C LYS A 166 -0.18 15.25 27.23
N LYS A 167 -0.20 13.92 27.15
CA LYS A 167 -0.11 13.02 28.31
C LYS A 167 1.22 13.19 29.07
N LYS A 168 2.35 13.33 28.34
CA LYS A 168 3.67 13.52 28.95
C LYS A 168 3.83 14.92 29.59
N MET A 169 3.19 15.95 29.05
CA MET A 169 3.12 17.29 29.64
C MET A 169 2.24 17.31 30.90
N LEU A 170 1.07 16.66 30.83
CA LEU A 170 0.16 16.54 32.00
C LEU A 170 0.82 15.77 33.15
N SER A 171 1.46 14.61 32.84
CA SER A 171 2.15 13.83 33.87
C SER A 171 3.34 14.58 34.49
N LYS A 172 4.05 15.43 33.75
CA LYS A 172 5.09 16.29 34.28
C LYS A 172 4.51 17.42 35.13
N LYS A 173 3.42 18.06 34.75
CA LYS A 173 2.73 19.08 35.60
C LYS A 173 2.25 18.51 36.89
N THR A 174 1.67 17.30 36.89
CA THR A 174 1.21 16.63 38.13
C THR A 174 2.39 16.22 39.02
N LYS A 175 3.55 15.86 38.46
CA LYS A 175 4.72 15.43 39.22
C LYS A 175 5.49 16.60 39.87
N TYR A 176 5.33 17.83 39.36
CA TYR A 176 6.03 19.02 39.89
C TYR A 176 5.09 20.06 40.56
N GLY A 177 3.83 19.71 40.81
CA GLY A 177 2.91 20.51 41.62
C GLY A 177 2.64 21.94 41.14
N ILE A 178 2.86 22.19 39.83
CA ILE A 178 2.65 23.51 39.23
C ILE A 178 1.16 23.59 38.87
N LYS A 179 0.43 24.46 39.64
CA LYS A 179 -0.94 24.84 39.34
C LYS A 179 -1.01 25.72 38.09
#